data_a0ca4610d8a1cddc663b811fbdd07861
#
_entry.id   a0ca4610d8a1cddc663b811fbdd07861
#
_cell.length_a   1.000
_cell.length_b   1.000
_cell.length_c   1.000
_cell.angle_alpha   90.00
_cell.angle_beta   90.00
_cell.angle_gamma   90.00
#
_symmetry.space_group_name_H-M   'P 1'
#
loop_
_entity.id
_entity.type
_entity.pdbx_description
1 polymer ?
#
loop_
_entity_poly.entity_id
_entity_poly.type
_entity_poly.pdbx_seq_one_letter_code
_entity_poly.pdbx_strand_id
1 'polypeptide(L)'
;MILDLFKLDGKVAVVTGANTGLGQGMAVALAQAGAKVLGVARRSCEDTKNKIEADGGAFAEVIADLSDMASIDVVMKAAIDTYGRVDILVNNAGIIKRQDAIEFTEENWDSVIQVNQKMVFFLSQAFAKQLMKQGEGGKIINVCSMLSYQGGIRVPSYTASKSAIIIFLLRIFYKKIYKV
;
A
#
# COMPACT_ATOMS: atom_id res chain seq x y z
N MET A 1 17.27 6.98 23.28
CA MET A 1 17.96 7.81 22.23
C MET A 1 16.92 8.33 21.25
N ILE A 2 17.26 9.34 20.44
CA ILE A 2 16.31 9.88 19.45
C ILE A 2 15.77 8.79 18.50
N LEU A 3 16.58 7.81 18.14
CA LEU A 3 16.18 6.70 17.28
C LEU A 3 15.10 5.79 17.89
N ASP A 4 14.93 5.78 19.21
CA ASP A 4 13.88 4.99 19.85
C ASP A 4 12.47 5.50 19.50
N LEU A 5 12.36 6.78 19.13
CA LEU A 5 11.11 7.40 18.67
C LEU A 5 10.64 6.87 17.30
N PHE A 6 11.52 6.23 16.54
CA PHE A 6 11.23 5.65 15.23
C PHE A 6 10.99 4.14 15.28
N LYS A 7 11.08 3.53 16.46
CA LYS A 7 10.81 2.09 16.62
C LYS A 7 9.33 1.78 16.37
N LEU A 8 9.12 0.66 15.71
CA LEU A 8 7.79 0.14 15.36
C LEU A 8 7.51 -1.20 16.05
N ASP A 9 8.14 -1.45 17.20
CA ASP A 9 7.97 -2.70 17.95
C ASP A 9 6.49 -2.95 18.24
N GLY A 10 6.04 -4.16 17.94
CA GLY A 10 4.65 -4.58 18.11
C GLY A 10 3.67 -4.04 17.06
N LYS A 11 4.11 -3.22 16.10
CA LYS A 11 3.29 -2.72 14.99
C LYS A 11 3.26 -3.71 13.83
N VAL A 12 2.16 -3.69 13.09
CA VAL A 12 1.95 -4.52 11.89
C VAL A 12 1.79 -3.61 10.68
N ALA A 13 2.65 -3.83 9.68
CA ALA A 13 2.63 -3.10 8.42
C ALA A 13 2.17 -3.98 7.26
N VAL A 14 1.19 -3.52 6.49
CA VAL A 14 0.77 -4.11 5.23
C VAL A 14 1.39 -3.30 4.09
N VAL A 15 2.19 -3.95 3.23
CA VAL A 15 2.89 -3.29 2.12
C VAL A 15 2.47 -3.91 0.80
N THR A 16 1.82 -3.13 -0.06
CA THR A 16 1.41 -3.60 -1.39
C THR A 16 2.55 -3.44 -2.42
N GLY A 17 2.70 -4.43 -3.31
CA GLY A 17 3.82 -4.48 -4.25
C GLY A 17 5.16 -4.76 -3.56
N ALA A 18 5.16 -5.55 -2.50
CA ALA A 18 6.31 -5.81 -1.64
C ALA A 18 7.37 -6.75 -2.23
N ASN A 19 7.11 -7.34 -3.39
CA ASN A 19 8.00 -8.37 -3.95
C ASN A 19 9.27 -7.82 -4.61
N THR A 20 9.28 -6.56 -5.04
CA THR A 20 10.44 -5.95 -5.73
C THR A 20 10.50 -4.43 -5.54
N GLY A 21 11.64 -3.82 -5.91
CA GLY A 21 11.79 -2.38 -6.05
C GLY A 21 11.49 -1.58 -4.79
N LEU A 22 10.74 -0.48 -4.93
CA LEU A 22 10.42 0.41 -3.81
C LEU A 22 9.60 -0.28 -2.72
N GLY A 23 8.63 -1.14 -3.10
CA GLY A 23 7.81 -1.87 -2.13
C GLY A 23 8.62 -2.83 -1.28
N GLN A 24 9.59 -3.54 -1.89
CA GLN A 24 10.54 -4.37 -1.15
C GLN A 24 11.38 -3.54 -0.19
N GLY A 25 11.96 -2.42 -0.68
CA GLY A 25 12.78 -1.54 0.18
C GLY A 25 12.00 -0.99 1.37
N MET A 26 10.74 -0.59 1.17
CA MET A 26 9.86 -0.12 2.26
C MET A 26 9.49 -1.24 3.24
N ALA A 27 9.23 -2.46 2.75
CA ALA A 27 8.95 -3.62 3.59
C ALA A 27 10.14 -3.95 4.50
N VAL A 28 11.35 -4.00 3.92
CA VAL A 28 12.60 -4.23 4.66
C VAL A 28 12.83 -3.13 5.70
N ALA A 29 12.71 -1.87 5.32
CA ALA A 29 12.93 -0.75 6.25
C ALA A 29 11.93 -0.75 7.43
N LEU A 30 10.66 -1.06 7.18
CA LEU A 30 9.66 -1.17 8.25
C LEU A 30 9.96 -2.35 9.19
N ALA A 31 10.42 -3.48 8.65
CA ALA A 31 10.84 -4.63 9.45
C ALA A 31 12.08 -4.30 10.30
N GLN A 32 13.08 -3.63 9.74
CA GLN A 32 14.28 -3.18 10.47
C GLN A 32 13.95 -2.16 11.57
N ALA A 33 12.86 -1.40 11.40
CA ALA A 33 12.34 -0.53 12.46
C ALA A 33 11.55 -1.29 13.55
N GLY A 34 11.35 -2.61 13.42
CA GLY A 34 10.68 -3.47 14.42
C GLY A 34 9.24 -3.88 14.07
N ALA A 35 8.69 -3.46 12.93
CA ALA A 35 7.36 -3.87 12.52
C ALA A 35 7.33 -5.32 12.01
N LYS A 36 6.23 -6.03 12.27
CA LYS A 36 5.88 -7.24 11.54
C LYS A 36 5.28 -6.85 10.20
N VAL A 37 5.72 -7.47 9.10
CA VAL A 37 5.32 -7.06 7.76
C VAL A 37 4.49 -8.13 7.06
N LEU A 38 3.33 -7.76 6.52
CA LEU A 38 2.60 -8.53 5.52
C LEU A 38 2.87 -7.93 4.13
N GLY A 39 3.59 -8.67 3.30
CA GLY A 39 3.82 -8.31 1.91
C GLY A 39 2.67 -8.77 1.01
N VAL A 40 2.14 -7.88 0.20
CA VAL A 40 1.07 -8.17 -0.76
C VAL A 40 1.59 -8.01 -2.17
N ALA A 41 1.51 -9.06 -3.01
CA ALA A 41 1.90 -8.99 -4.40
C ALA A 41 1.21 -10.07 -5.24
N ARG A 42 1.27 -9.95 -6.58
CA ARG A 42 0.78 -10.98 -7.52
C ARG A 42 1.72 -12.17 -7.69
N ARG A 43 2.95 -12.05 -7.20
CA ARG A 43 4.00 -13.09 -7.27
C ARG A 43 4.66 -13.19 -5.91
N SER A 44 5.36 -14.29 -5.65
CA SER A 44 6.06 -14.50 -4.38
C SER A 44 6.97 -13.31 -4.00
N CYS A 45 7.00 -13.03 -2.71
CA CYS A 45 7.87 -12.07 -2.05
C CYS A 45 9.07 -12.76 -1.39
N GLU A 46 9.48 -13.95 -1.84
CA GLU A 46 10.50 -14.78 -1.21
C GLU A 46 11.83 -14.03 -0.97
N ASP A 47 12.28 -13.24 -1.97
CA ASP A 47 13.49 -12.44 -1.83
C ASP A 47 13.35 -11.35 -0.74
N THR A 48 12.16 -10.76 -0.61
CA THR A 48 11.85 -9.81 0.46
C THR A 48 11.80 -10.50 1.82
N LYS A 49 11.18 -11.66 1.88
CA LYS A 49 11.13 -12.50 3.07
C LYS A 49 12.54 -12.85 3.57
N ASN A 50 13.38 -13.35 2.68
CA ASN A 50 14.76 -13.75 3.01
C ASN A 50 15.57 -12.56 3.58
N LYS A 51 15.42 -11.35 3.01
CA LYS A 51 16.09 -10.14 3.50
C LYS A 51 15.61 -9.75 4.90
N ILE A 52 14.31 -9.84 5.16
CA ILE A 52 13.72 -9.47 6.46
C ILE A 52 14.09 -10.50 7.54
N GLU A 53 13.99 -11.79 7.22
CA GLU A 53 14.29 -12.86 8.16
C GLU A 53 15.78 -12.97 8.48
N ALA A 54 16.68 -12.63 7.54
CA ALA A 54 18.11 -12.55 7.79
C ALA A 54 18.48 -11.52 8.87
N ASP A 55 17.70 -10.46 9.00
CA ASP A 55 17.85 -9.43 10.04
C ASP A 55 17.03 -9.76 11.31
N GLY A 56 16.42 -10.94 11.40
CA GLY A 56 15.57 -11.36 12.54
C GLY A 56 14.18 -10.76 12.55
N GLY A 57 13.76 -10.11 11.47
CA GLY A 57 12.43 -9.53 11.32
C GLY A 57 11.35 -10.58 11.03
N ALA A 58 10.08 -10.20 11.19
CA ALA A 58 8.93 -11.06 10.92
C ALA A 58 8.25 -10.66 9.60
N PHE A 59 8.10 -11.60 8.68
CA PHE A 59 7.47 -11.40 7.40
C PHE A 59 6.48 -12.52 7.07
N ALA A 60 5.33 -12.14 6.53
CA ALA A 60 4.41 -13.05 5.86
C ALA A 60 4.03 -12.48 4.49
N GLU A 61 3.61 -13.33 3.57
CA GLU A 61 3.12 -12.88 2.26
C GLU A 61 1.68 -13.29 2.02
N VAL A 62 1.00 -12.51 1.19
CA VAL A 62 -0.26 -12.89 0.57
C VAL A 62 -0.19 -12.63 -0.93
N ILE A 63 -0.47 -13.67 -1.71
CA ILE A 63 -0.56 -13.55 -3.15
C ILE A 63 -1.96 -13.04 -3.49
N ALA A 64 -2.04 -11.82 -4.03
CA ALA A 64 -3.30 -11.18 -4.38
C ALA A 64 -3.16 -10.29 -5.62
N ASP A 65 -4.12 -10.35 -6.52
CA ASP A 65 -4.21 -9.44 -7.66
C ASP A 65 -5.06 -8.21 -7.29
N LEU A 66 -4.40 -7.09 -7.15
CA LEU A 66 -5.04 -5.82 -6.78
C LEU A 66 -5.84 -5.18 -7.94
N SER A 67 -5.97 -5.82 -9.08
CA SER A 67 -6.98 -5.47 -10.09
C SER A 67 -8.37 -6.00 -9.74
N ASP A 68 -8.44 -7.02 -8.88
CA ASP A 68 -9.69 -7.59 -8.35
C ASP A 68 -10.02 -7.01 -6.97
N MET A 69 -11.21 -6.43 -6.83
CA MET A 69 -11.67 -5.84 -5.57
C MET A 69 -11.86 -6.88 -4.45
N ALA A 70 -12.09 -8.15 -4.78
CA ALA A 70 -12.17 -9.24 -3.79
C ALA A 70 -10.85 -9.43 -3.03
N SER A 71 -9.74 -9.01 -3.61
CA SER A 71 -8.42 -9.04 -2.95
C SER A 71 -8.36 -8.21 -1.66
N ILE A 72 -9.25 -7.24 -1.47
CA ILE A 72 -9.31 -6.44 -0.23
C ILE A 72 -9.59 -7.33 0.97
N ASP A 73 -10.61 -8.17 0.88
CA ASP A 73 -10.99 -9.07 1.97
C ASP A 73 -9.90 -10.11 2.23
N VAL A 74 -9.27 -10.62 1.15
CA VAL A 74 -8.14 -11.56 1.23
C VAL A 74 -6.96 -10.94 1.99
N VAL A 75 -6.57 -9.72 1.64
CA VAL A 75 -5.46 -9.00 2.27
C VAL A 75 -5.76 -8.69 3.75
N MET A 76 -6.95 -8.15 4.03
CA MET A 76 -7.32 -7.79 5.40
C MET A 76 -7.46 -9.02 6.28
N LYS A 77 -8.07 -10.10 5.77
CA LYS A 77 -8.16 -11.37 6.49
C LYS A 77 -6.78 -11.95 6.79
N ALA A 78 -5.89 -12.01 5.80
CA ALA A 78 -4.53 -12.51 5.99
C ALA A 78 -3.77 -11.72 7.07
N ALA A 79 -3.88 -10.38 7.09
CA ALA A 79 -3.24 -9.55 8.09
C ALA A 79 -3.72 -9.87 9.52
N ILE A 80 -5.04 -10.02 9.69
CA ILE A 80 -5.64 -10.30 10.99
C ILE A 80 -5.38 -11.74 11.44
N ASP A 81 -5.50 -12.71 10.55
CA ASP A 81 -5.24 -14.12 10.88
C ASP A 81 -3.76 -14.36 11.28
N THR A 82 -2.83 -13.63 10.63
CA THR A 82 -1.39 -13.81 10.87
C THR A 82 -0.89 -13.05 12.09
N TYR A 83 -1.34 -11.80 12.27
CA TYR A 83 -0.73 -10.90 13.26
C TYR A 83 -1.73 -10.33 14.27
N GLY A 84 -3.03 -10.58 14.11
CA GLY A 84 -4.10 -10.15 15.03
C GLY A 84 -4.48 -8.67 14.91
N ARG A 85 -3.68 -7.86 14.21
CA ARG A 85 -3.88 -6.40 14.10
C ARG A 85 -3.29 -5.84 12.82
N VAL A 86 -3.59 -4.58 12.55
CA VAL A 86 -2.93 -3.75 11.53
C VAL A 86 -2.67 -2.34 12.08
N ASP A 87 -1.55 -1.72 11.73
CA ASP A 87 -1.17 -0.38 12.19
C ASP A 87 -0.73 0.54 11.06
N ILE A 88 -0.08 -0.02 10.04
CA ILE A 88 0.49 0.74 8.93
C ILE A 88 0.06 0.10 7.62
N LEU A 89 -0.49 0.90 6.71
CA LEU A 89 -0.75 0.51 5.32
C LEU A 89 0.15 1.32 4.39
N VAL A 90 0.91 0.62 3.53
CA VAL A 90 1.67 1.24 2.45
C VAL A 90 1.07 0.85 1.11
N ASN A 91 0.35 1.77 0.50
CA ASN A 91 -0.19 1.65 -0.86
C ASN A 91 0.90 2.02 -1.87
N ASN A 92 1.72 1.04 -2.23
CA ASN A 92 2.80 1.18 -3.19
C ASN A 92 2.52 0.50 -4.54
N ALA A 93 1.77 -0.61 -4.55
CA ALA A 93 1.43 -1.30 -5.78
C ALA A 93 0.82 -0.34 -6.81
N GLY A 94 1.24 -0.49 -8.04
CA GLY A 94 0.73 0.32 -9.13
C GLY A 94 1.20 -0.18 -10.48
N ILE A 95 0.46 0.18 -11.50
CA ILE A 95 0.78 -0.12 -12.90
C ILE A 95 0.83 1.18 -13.72
N ILE A 96 1.53 1.12 -14.83
CA ILE A 96 1.62 2.22 -15.80
C ILE A 96 1.41 1.65 -17.20
N LYS A 97 0.59 2.34 -17.99
CA LYS A 97 0.40 2.08 -19.42
C LYS A 97 0.90 3.27 -20.20
N ARG A 98 1.64 3.00 -21.28
CA ARG A 98 2.27 4.03 -22.10
C ARG A 98 1.75 3.95 -23.53
N GLN A 99 1.02 4.98 -23.93
CA GLN A 99 0.43 5.14 -25.27
C GLN A 99 0.18 6.62 -25.51
N ASP A 100 0.20 7.07 -26.78
CA ASP A 100 -0.09 8.45 -27.10
C ASP A 100 -1.53 8.81 -26.72
N ALA A 101 -1.75 10.01 -26.23
CA ALA A 101 -3.02 10.38 -25.62
C ALA A 101 -4.21 10.30 -26.60
N ILE A 102 -3.96 10.58 -27.88
CA ILE A 102 -4.97 10.52 -28.94
C ILE A 102 -5.38 9.07 -29.31
N GLU A 103 -4.55 8.10 -28.95
CA GLU A 103 -4.78 6.67 -29.21
C GLU A 103 -5.03 5.87 -27.94
N PHE A 104 -5.03 6.55 -26.76
CA PHE A 104 -5.11 5.87 -25.47
C PHE A 104 -6.43 5.15 -25.30
N THR A 105 -6.38 3.83 -25.13
CA THR A 105 -7.58 3.00 -25.06
C THR A 105 -8.27 3.08 -23.70
N GLU A 106 -9.59 2.88 -23.68
CA GLU A 106 -10.40 2.77 -22.46
C GLU A 106 -9.88 1.65 -21.55
N GLU A 107 -9.54 0.49 -22.12
CA GLU A 107 -8.95 -0.64 -21.37
C GLU A 107 -7.67 -0.26 -20.62
N ASN A 108 -6.75 0.46 -21.29
CA ASN A 108 -5.53 0.96 -20.67
C ASN A 108 -5.82 1.98 -19.56
N TRP A 109 -6.82 2.84 -19.79
CA TRP A 109 -7.27 3.81 -18.79
C TRP A 109 -7.83 3.10 -17.56
N ASP A 110 -8.82 2.24 -17.74
CA ASP A 110 -9.54 1.58 -16.67
C ASP A 110 -8.64 0.67 -15.84
N SER A 111 -7.75 -0.08 -16.49
CA SER A 111 -6.80 -0.95 -15.78
C SER A 111 -5.91 -0.15 -14.81
N VAL A 112 -5.45 1.03 -15.20
CA VAL A 112 -4.59 1.88 -14.34
C VAL A 112 -5.41 2.52 -13.22
N ILE A 113 -6.60 3.05 -13.53
CA ILE A 113 -7.49 3.64 -12.52
C ILE A 113 -7.92 2.59 -11.50
N GLN A 114 -8.24 1.37 -11.96
CA GLN A 114 -8.64 0.25 -11.10
C GLN A 114 -7.57 -0.05 -10.03
N VAL A 115 -6.31 -0.22 -10.44
CA VAL A 115 -5.23 -0.60 -9.51
C VAL A 115 -4.71 0.60 -8.72
N ASN A 116 -4.42 1.72 -9.40
CA ASN A 116 -3.71 2.83 -8.79
C ASN A 116 -4.60 3.76 -7.96
N GLN A 117 -5.91 3.78 -8.21
CA GLN A 117 -6.82 4.72 -7.57
C GLN A 117 -7.94 4.00 -6.82
N LYS A 118 -8.78 3.22 -7.53
CA LYS A 118 -9.94 2.58 -6.94
C LYS A 118 -9.54 1.58 -5.84
N MET A 119 -8.61 0.67 -6.12
CA MET A 119 -8.10 -0.29 -5.15
C MET A 119 -7.49 0.42 -3.93
N VAL A 120 -6.67 1.44 -4.16
CA VAL A 120 -6.03 2.21 -3.08
C VAL A 120 -7.06 2.83 -2.15
N PHE A 121 -8.15 3.39 -2.69
CA PHE A 121 -9.22 3.96 -1.87
C PHE A 121 -9.92 2.89 -1.02
N PHE A 122 -10.39 1.82 -1.63
CA PHE A 122 -11.19 0.83 -0.92
C PHE A 122 -10.36 -0.02 0.05
N LEU A 123 -9.09 -0.31 -0.26
CA LEU A 123 -8.18 -0.94 0.68
C LEU A 123 -7.91 -0.02 1.88
N SER A 124 -7.69 1.27 1.64
CA SER A 124 -7.54 2.26 2.71
C SER A 124 -8.81 2.38 3.57
N GLN A 125 -9.99 2.28 2.95
CA GLN A 125 -11.27 2.27 3.67
C GLN A 125 -11.41 1.03 4.57
N ALA A 126 -11.10 -0.16 4.04
CA ALA A 126 -11.15 -1.41 4.80
C ALA A 126 -10.16 -1.37 5.97
N PHE A 127 -8.95 -0.88 5.70
CA PHE A 127 -7.92 -0.69 6.71
C PHE A 127 -8.37 0.29 7.82
N ALA A 128 -8.95 1.42 7.45
CA ALA A 128 -9.46 2.41 8.41
C ALA A 128 -10.60 1.84 9.27
N LYS A 129 -11.50 1.04 8.68
CA LYS A 129 -12.55 0.34 9.44
C LYS A 129 -11.96 -0.60 10.49
N GLN A 130 -10.87 -1.32 10.14
CA GLN A 130 -10.18 -2.20 11.07
C GLN A 130 -9.49 -1.42 12.19
N LEU A 131 -8.83 -0.30 11.90
CA LEU A 131 -8.26 0.57 12.93
C LEU A 131 -9.32 1.08 13.92
N MET A 132 -10.49 1.49 13.41
CA MET A 132 -11.61 1.91 14.26
C MET A 132 -12.09 0.76 15.17
N LYS A 133 -12.17 -0.48 14.65
CA LYS A 133 -12.53 -1.67 15.41
C LYS A 133 -11.51 -1.99 16.51
N GLN A 134 -10.22 -1.77 16.23
CA GLN A 134 -9.14 -1.97 17.20
C GLN A 134 -9.14 -0.89 18.31
N GLY A 135 -9.78 0.25 18.08
CA GLY A 135 -9.78 1.37 19.02
C GLY A 135 -8.46 2.15 19.07
N GLU A 136 -7.52 1.85 18.19
CA GLU A 136 -6.21 2.48 18.08
C GLU A 136 -6.05 3.21 16.76
N GLY A 137 -5.24 4.25 16.74
CA GLY A 137 -4.87 4.96 15.51
C GLY A 137 -3.88 4.16 14.67
N GLY A 138 -3.74 4.54 13.38
CA GLY A 138 -2.78 3.94 12.47
C GLY A 138 -2.31 4.93 11.42
N LYS A 139 -1.52 4.46 10.46
CA LYS A 139 -0.96 5.27 9.38
C LYS A 139 -1.27 4.66 8.02
N ILE A 140 -1.68 5.49 7.08
CA ILE A 140 -1.85 5.13 5.67
C ILE A 140 -0.86 5.96 4.87
N ILE A 141 0.05 5.29 4.19
CA ILE A 141 1.09 5.89 3.36
C ILE A 141 0.78 5.55 1.90
N ASN A 142 0.67 6.58 1.07
CA ASN A 142 0.39 6.40 -0.36
C ASN A 142 1.60 6.83 -1.18
N VAL A 143 2.11 5.92 -2.00
CA VAL A 143 3.21 6.21 -2.92
C VAL A 143 2.65 6.91 -4.15
N CYS A 144 2.87 8.22 -4.20
CA CYS A 144 2.50 9.08 -5.32
C CYS A 144 3.60 9.12 -6.39
N SER A 145 3.64 10.14 -7.20
CA SER A 145 4.63 10.33 -8.26
C SER A 145 4.92 11.81 -8.47
N MET A 146 6.08 12.15 -9.02
CA MET A 146 6.33 13.49 -9.57
C MET A 146 5.31 13.85 -10.65
N LEU A 147 4.86 12.85 -11.41
CA LEU A 147 3.82 13.01 -12.43
C LEU A 147 2.46 13.41 -11.86
N SER A 148 2.28 13.28 -10.55
CA SER A 148 1.08 13.78 -9.86
C SER A 148 0.92 15.29 -9.93
N TYR A 149 2.02 16.03 -10.12
CA TYR A 149 2.04 17.50 -10.14
C TYR A 149 2.32 18.05 -11.55
N GLN A 150 3.24 17.45 -12.28
CA GLN A 150 3.72 18.00 -13.55
C GLN A 150 3.15 17.32 -14.80
N GLY A 151 2.36 16.24 -14.63
CA GLY A 151 1.90 15.43 -15.74
C GLY A 151 3.01 14.56 -16.34
N GLY A 152 2.68 13.78 -17.36
CA GLY A 152 3.62 12.89 -18.02
C GLY A 152 3.24 12.62 -19.48
N ILE A 153 4.24 12.55 -20.35
CA ILE A 153 4.08 12.22 -21.76
C ILE A 153 3.67 10.74 -21.86
N ARG A 154 2.63 10.44 -22.65
CA ARG A 154 2.16 9.09 -22.96
C ARG A 154 1.63 8.27 -21.76
N VAL A 155 1.31 8.90 -20.65
CA VAL A 155 0.86 8.22 -19.41
C VAL A 155 -0.37 8.90 -18.77
N PRO A 156 -1.42 9.22 -19.52
CA PRO A 156 -2.52 10.06 -19.04
C PRO A 156 -3.24 9.44 -17.82
N SER A 157 -3.59 8.15 -17.86
CA SER A 157 -4.26 7.48 -16.75
C SER A 157 -3.39 7.35 -15.50
N TYR A 158 -2.09 7.11 -15.67
CA TYR A 158 -1.16 7.08 -14.53
C TYR A 158 -1.08 8.45 -13.84
N THR A 159 -0.92 9.51 -14.63
CA THR A 159 -0.93 10.89 -14.11
C THR A 159 -2.23 11.17 -13.35
N ALA A 160 -3.38 10.92 -13.98
CA ALA A 160 -4.68 11.13 -13.37
C ALA A 160 -4.83 10.37 -12.03
N SER A 161 -4.47 9.07 -12.03
CA SER A 161 -4.56 8.23 -10.84
C SER A 161 -3.68 8.70 -9.70
N LYS A 162 -2.42 9.08 -9.99
CA LYS A 162 -1.47 9.51 -8.97
C LYS A 162 -1.74 10.92 -8.46
N SER A 163 -2.31 11.82 -9.28
CA SER A 163 -2.79 13.15 -8.85
C SER A 163 -4.00 13.02 -7.92
N ALA A 164 -4.95 12.16 -8.27
CA ALA A 164 -6.14 11.94 -7.44
C ALA A 164 -5.79 11.48 -6.02
N ILE A 165 -4.80 10.59 -5.87
CA ILE A 165 -4.39 10.06 -4.57
C ILE A 165 -3.85 11.14 -3.63
N ILE A 166 -3.11 12.12 -4.14
CA ILE A 166 -2.58 13.21 -3.31
C ILE A 166 -3.71 13.98 -2.63
N ILE A 167 -4.73 14.38 -3.40
CA ILE A 167 -5.80 15.24 -2.90
C ILE A 167 -6.83 14.45 -2.10
N PHE A 168 -7.14 13.25 -2.57
CA PHE A 168 -8.27 12.46 -2.13
C PHE A 168 -8.07 11.83 -0.75
N LEU A 169 -6.85 11.36 -0.43
CA LEU A 169 -6.59 10.62 0.80
C LEU A 169 -6.08 11.47 1.97
N LEU A 170 -5.67 12.73 1.71
CA LEU A 170 -5.13 13.60 2.76
C LEU A 170 -6.15 13.97 3.86
N ARG A 171 -7.47 13.91 3.60
CA ARG A 171 -8.49 14.36 4.55
C ARG A 171 -9.63 13.41 4.87
N ILE A 172 -9.86 12.37 4.06
CA ILE A 172 -11.11 11.58 4.16
C ILE A 172 -11.17 10.77 5.46
N PHE A 173 -10.04 10.26 5.95
CA PHE A 173 -10.00 9.44 7.15
C PHE A 173 -9.58 10.21 8.41
N TYR A 174 -9.18 11.47 8.29
CA TYR A 174 -8.57 12.24 9.39
C TYR A 174 -9.49 12.41 10.61
N LYS A 175 -10.77 12.74 10.41
CA LYS A 175 -11.72 12.97 11.51
C LYS A 175 -12.24 11.71 12.21
N LYS A 176 -12.13 10.53 11.59
CA LYS A 176 -12.64 9.28 12.17
C LYS A 176 -11.58 8.41 12.82
N ILE A 177 -10.32 8.56 12.42
CA ILE A 177 -9.18 7.78 12.97
C ILE A 177 -8.59 8.49 14.19
N TYR A 178 -8.64 9.80 14.23
CA TYR A 178 -8.27 10.59 15.40
C TYR A 178 -9.56 11.11 16.03
N LYS A 179 -9.92 10.62 17.22
CA LYS A 179 -10.87 11.29 18.09
C LYS A 179 -10.23 12.63 18.51
N VAL A 180 -10.58 13.71 17.84
CA VAL A 180 -10.40 15.08 18.32
C VAL A 180 -11.75 15.56 18.76
#